data_d7d966a836c94a8488cab90f92c4c833
#
_entry.id   d7d966a836c94a8488cab90f92c4c833
#
_cell.length_a   1.000
_cell.length_b   1.000
_cell.length_c   1.000
_cell.angle_alpha   90.00
_cell.angle_beta   90.00
_cell.angle_gamma   90.00
#
_symmetry.space_group_name_H-M   'P 1'
#
loop_
_entity.id
_entity.type
_entity.pdbx_description
1 polymer ?
#
loop_
_entity_poly.entity_id
_entity_poly.type
_entity_poly.pdbx_seq_one_letter_code
_entity_poly.pdbx_strand_id
1 'polypeptide(L)'
;MAMKDRMHTGALYLPGDDEIMDRQRLCLDRLYEFNHTRPSETDKRQALMKEMFAELGENCYIEPPFYSNFGGAHVHLGNHVYCNFAVTMVDDTHIYIGDNTMIAPNVTIATAGHPVLPELREYDYQYNMPVHIGRTCWIGAGAVILPGVTVGDNTVIGAGSVVTKDIPANVVAVGNPCRVLRPISDWDKKYYFRDHPIDHAEIARDLEKIK
;
A
#
# COMPACT_ATOMS: atom_id res chain seq x y z
N MET A 1 -28.19 9.73 0.02
CA MET A 1 -26.97 8.99 -0.37
C MET A 1 -26.85 7.83 0.58
N ALA A 2 -26.82 6.60 0.08
CA ALA A 2 -26.68 5.41 0.92
C ALA A 2 -25.33 5.41 1.65
N MET A 3 -25.19 4.66 2.74
CA MET A 3 -23.95 4.60 3.52
C MET A 3 -22.78 4.10 2.67
N LYS A 4 -23.00 3.06 1.86
CA LYS A 4 -21.99 2.55 0.90
C LYS A 4 -21.47 3.60 -0.08
N ASP A 5 -22.35 4.54 -0.53
CA ASP A 5 -21.93 5.59 -1.46
C ASP A 5 -21.05 6.64 -0.75
N ARG A 6 -21.27 6.86 0.55
CA ARG A 6 -20.46 7.79 1.36
C ARG A 6 -19.06 7.31 1.62
N MET A 7 -18.84 5.98 1.66
CA MET A 7 -17.52 5.37 1.90
C MET A 7 -16.41 5.96 1.04
N HIS A 8 -16.75 6.35 -0.20
CA HIS A 8 -15.75 6.80 -1.19
C HIS A 8 -15.74 8.30 -1.42
N THR A 9 -16.45 9.09 -0.59
CA THR A 9 -16.63 10.54 -0.82
C THR A 9 -15.96 11.43 0.22
N GLY A 10 -15.34 10.86 1.25
CA GLY A 10 -14.83 11.59 2.40
C GLY A 10 -15.91 12.04 3.39
N ALA A 11 -17.19 11.77 3.11
CA ALA A 11 -18.29 12.09 4.02
C ALA A 11 -18.32 11.12 5.20
N LEU A 12 -18.88 11.57 6.32
CA LEU A 12 -19.15 10.71 7.48
C LEU A 12 -20.18 9.63 7.12
N TYR A 13 -19.91 8.39 7.51
CA TYR A 13 -20.81 7.26 7.31
C TYR A 13 -20.74 6.29 8.50
N LEU A 14 -21.66 5.34 8.56
CA LEU A 14 -21.69 4.27 9.57
C LEU A 14 -21.18 2.98 8.93
N PRO A 15 -20.00 2.48 9.32
CA PRO A 15 -19.42 1.27 8.74
C PRO A 15 -20.18 -0.02 9.06
N GLY A 16 -20.99 -0.01 10.12
CA GLY A 16 -21.85 -1.15 10.52
C GLY A 16 -23.15 -1.30 9.71
N ASP A 17 -23.32 -0.56 8.60
CA ASP A 17 -24.43 -0.75 7.67
C ASP A 17 -24.44 -2.17 7.08
N ASP A 18 -25.61 -2.83 7.06
CA ASP A 18 -25.72 -4.25 6.69
C ASP A 18 -25.17 -4.54 5.28
N GLU A 19 -25.41 -3.66 4.30
CA GLU A 19 -24.94 -3.85 2.93
C GLU A 19 -23.39 -3.78 2.85
N ILE A 20 -22.78 -2.89 3.65
CA ILE A 20 -21.32 -2.78 3.76
C ILE A 20 -20.74 -4.03 4.40
N MET A 21 -21.32 -4.49 5.51
CA MET A 21 -20.86 -5.65 6.26
C MET A 21 -21.00 -6.96 5.47
N ASP A 22 -22.06 -7.11 4.69
CA ASP A 22 -22.27 -8.29 3.84
C ASP A 22 -21.18 -8.36 2.74
N ARG A 23 -20.89 -7.23 2.10
CA ARG A 23 -19.82 -7.15 1.11
C ARG A 23 -18.44 -7.43 1.74
N GLN A 24 -18.17 -6.86 2.91
CA GLN A 24 -16.91 -7.07 3.62
C GLN A 24 -16.69 -8.56 3.92
N ARG A 25 -17.69 -9.28 4.42
CA ARG A 25 -17.59 -10.72 4.71
C ARG A 25 -17.18 -11.53 3.49
N LEU A 26 -17.80 -11.28 2.33
CA LEU A 26 -17.44 -11.95 1.07
C LEU A 26 -15.99 -11.67 0.65
N CYS A 27 -15.50 -10.45 0.86
CA CYS A 27 -14.12 -10.09 0.57
C CYS A 27 -13.14 -10.77 1.53
N LEU A 28 -13.49 -10.86 2.82
CA LEU A 28 -12.65 -11.50 3.83
C LEU A 28 -12.57 -13.02 3.65
N ASP A 29 -13.61 -13.68 3.14
CA ASP A 29 -13.56 -15.11 2.78
C ASP A 29 -12.50 -15.37 1.70
N ARG A 30 -12.43 -14.53 0.64
CA ARG A 30 -11.38 -14.63 -0.38
C ARG A 30 -9.99 -14.37 0.18
N LEU A 31 -9.85 -13.36 1.05
CA LEU A 31 -8.61 -13.06 1.74
C LEU A 31 -8.13 -14.24 2.59
N TYR A 32 -9.07 -14.90 3.28
CA TYR A 32 -8.76 -16.12 4.03
C TYR A 32 -8.18 -17.21 3.12
N GLU A 33 -8.82 -17.48 1.98
CA GLU A 33 -8.32 -18.44 0.99
C GLU A 33 -6.93 -18.09 0.47
N PHE A 34 -6.69 -16.81 0.15
CA PHE A 34 -5.37 -16.33 -0.28
C PHE A 34 -4.29 -16.59 0.79
N ASN A 35 -4.55 -16.22 2.02
CA ASN A 35 -3.61 -16.34 3.12
C ASN A 35 -3.28 -17.81 3.49
N HIS A 36 -4.16 -18.75 3.13
CA HIS A 36 -3.96 -20.18 3.40
C HIS A 36 -3.43 -20.96 2.19
N THR A 37 -3.03 -20.28 1.12
CA THR A 37 -2.35 -20.92 -0.01
C THR A 37 -0.95 -21.39 0.39
N ARG A 38 -0.53 -22.53 -0.15
CA ARG A 38 0.85 -23.02 -0.01
C ARG A 38 1.80 -22.19 -0.88
N PRO A 39 3.07 -22.03 -0.55
CA PRO A 39 4.05 -21.34 -1.38
C PRO A 39 4.15 -21.87 -2.82
N SER A 40 3.88 -23.16 -3.03
CA SER A 40 3.89 -23.82 -4.34
C SER A 40 2.62 -23.60 -5.18
N GLU A 41 1.55 -23.01 -4.61
CA GLU A 41 0.27 -22.77 -5.30
C GLU A 41 0.26 -21.39 -5.97
N THR A 42 1.27 -21.08 -6.77
CA THR A 42 1.46 -19.76 -7.41
C THR A 42 0.31 -19.38 -8.32
N ASP A 43 -0.18 -20.31 -9.14
CA ASP A 43 -1.30 -20.06 -10.06
C ASP A 43 -2.60 -19.77 -9.31
N LYS A 44 -2.85 -20.51 -8.20
CA LYS A 44 -4.00 -20.26 -7.32
C LYS A 44 -3.92 -18.88 -6.69
N ARG A 45 -2.72 -18.46 -6.20
CA ARG A 45 -2.52 -17.11 -5.66
C ARG A 45 -2.82 -16.04 -6.68
N GLN A 46 -2.30 -16.18 -7.91
CA GLN A 46 -2.55 -15.22 -8.98
C GLN A 46 -4.03 -15.15 -9.36
N ALA A 47 -4.74 -16.29 -9.40
CA ALA A 47 -6.17 -16.31 -9.64
C ALA A 47 -6.95 -15.56 -8.53
N LEU A 48 -6.64 -15.84 -7.26
CA LEU A 48 -7.27 -15.17 -6.13
C LEU A 48 -6.99 -13.66 -6.13
N MET A 49 -5.75 -13.24 -6.42
CA MET A 49 -5.42 -11.81 -6.51
C MET A 49 -6.26 -11.10 -7.58
N LYS A 50 -6.51 -11.71 -8.73
CA LYS A 50 -7.38 -11.14 -9.78
C LYS A 50 -8.83 -10.95 -9.33
N GLU A 51 -9.31 -11.78 -8.39
CA GLU A 51 -10.65 -11.67 -7.83
C GLU A 51 -10.72 -10.69 -6.66
N MET A 52 -9.61 -10.50 -5.95
CA MET A 52 -9.53 -9.70 -4.74
C MET A 52 -9.36 -8.21 -5.05
N PHE A 53 -8.42 -7.87 -5.92
CA PHE A 53 -8.01 -6.48 -6.16
C PHE A 53 -8.92 -5.76 -7.16
N ALA A 54 -9.21 -4.47 -6.90
CA ALA A 54 -9.96 -3.63 -7.83
C ALA A 54 -9.28 -3.52 -9.19
N GLU A 55 -7.95 -3.38 -9.17
CA GLU A 55 -7.08 -3.41 -10.35
C GLU A 55 -5.79 -4.15 -9.99
N LEU A 56 -5.35 -5.04 -10.87
CA LEU A 56 -4.13 -5.81 -10.70
C LEU A 56 -3.31 -5.75 -11.98
N GLY A 57 -2.20 -5.01 -11.95
CA GLY A 57 -1.24 -4.98 -13.04
C GLY A 57 -0.48 -6.28 -13.21
N GLU A 58 0.35 -6.33 -14.25
CA GLU A 58 1.15 -7.51 -14.56
C GLU A 58 2.30 -7.72 -13.56
N ASN A 59 2.66 -8.98 -13.33
CA ASN A 59 3.80 -9.39 -12.50
C ASN A 59 3.79 -8.85 -11.07
N CYS A 60 2.60 -8.62 -10.51
CA CYS A 60 2.47 -8.28 -9.10
C CYS A 60 2.65 -9.51 -8.22
N TYR A 61 3.27 -9.33 -7.07
CA TYR A 61 3.47 -10.40 -6.10
C TYR A 61 3.22 -9.89 -4.67
N ILE A 62 2.39 -10.62 -3.93
CA ILE A 62 2.09 -10.34 -2.52
C ILE A 62 2.40 -11.56 -1.70
N GLU A 63 3.25 -11.39 -0.68
CA GLU A 63 3.56 -12.45 0.28
C GLU A 63 2.45 -12.59 1.32
N PRO A 64 1.85 -13.78 1.49
CA PRO A 64 1.00 -14.03 2.65
C PRO A 64 1.79 -14.04 3.97
N PRO A 65 1.17 -13.69 5.11
CA PRO A 65 -0.20 -13.18 5.19
C PRO A 65 -0.31 -11.72 4.75
N PHE A 66 -1.40 -11.40 4.06
CA PHE A 66 -1.85 -10.06 3.72
C PHE A 66 -3.09 -9.71 4.53
N TYR A 67 -3.22 -8.49 5.01
CA TYR A 67 -4.36 -8.05 5.82
C TYR A 67 -5.06 -6.88 5.16
N SER A 68 -6.39 -6.93 5.14
CA SER A 68 -7.20 -5.89 4.52
C SER A 68 -8.63 -5.96 5.03
N ASN A 69 -9.30 -4.80 5.15
CA ASN A 69 -10.69 -4.73 5.61
C ASN A 69 -11.67 -5.25 4.55
N PHE A 70 -11.41 -4.98 3.27
CA PHE A 70 -12.22 -5.43 2.15
C PHE A 70 -11.44 -6.37 1.22
N GLY A 71 -10.45 -7.09 1.76
CA GLY A 71 -9.71 -8.12 1.03
C GLY A 71 -8.95 -7.62 -0.20
N GLY A 72 -8.72 -6.31 -0.34
CA GLY A 72 -8.12 -5.69 -1.52
C GLY A 72 -9.13 -5.14 -2.52
N ALA A 73 -10.44 -5.23 -2.26
CA ALA A 73 -11.48 -4.82 -3.22
C ALA A 73 -11.46 -3.33 -3.60
N HIS A 74 -10.74 -2.51 -2.86
CA HIS A 74 -10.53 -1.09 -3.18
C HIS A 74 -9.05 -0.76 -3.39
N VAL A 75 -8.21 -1.75 -3.65
CA VAL A 75 -6.77 -1.56 -3.92
C VAL A 75 -6.50 -1.70 -5.41
N HIS A 76 -5.76 -0.71 -5.95
CA HIS A 76 -5.36 -0.63 -7.34
C HIS A 76 -3.84 -0.77 -7.42
N LEU A 77 -3.36 -1.84 -8.02
CA LEU A 77 -1.95 -2.12 -8.18
C LEU A 77 -1.54 -1.93 -9.64
N GLY A 78 -0.54 -1.10 -9.88
CA GLY A 78 0.17 -1.02 -11.15
C GLY A 78 0.96 -2.29 -11.46
N ASN A 79 1.82 -2.24 -12.49
CA ASN A 79 2.64 -3.37 -12.89
C ASN A 79 3.84 -3.57 -11.96
N HIS A 80 4.28 -4.82 -11.76
CA HIS A 80 5.48 -5.16 -10.99
C HIS A 80 5.48 -4.64 -9.55
N VAL A 81 4.30 -4.55 -8.92
CA VAL A 81 4.21 -4.18 -7.51
C VAL A 81 4.54 -5.39 -6.64
N TYR A 82 5.46 -5.19 -5.69
CA TYR A 82 5.82 -6.20 -4.70
C TYR A 82 5.37 -5.78 -3.30
N CYS A 83 4.60 -6.63 -2.62
CA CYS A 83 4.27 -6.48 -1.20
C CYS A 83 4.88 -7.66 -0.43
N ASN A 84 5.68 -7.34 0.57
CA ASN A 84 6.26 -8.31 1.48
C ASN A 84 5.19 -8.79 2.49
N PHE A 85 5.54 -9.77 3.34
CA PHE A 85 4.60 -10.38 4.28
C PHE A 85 4.11 -9.38 5.35
N ALA A 86 2.90 -9.66 5.87
CA ALA A 86 2.24 -8.88 6.92
C ALA A 86 1.99 -7.40 6.54
N VAL A 87 1.84 -7.11 5.25
CA VAL A 87 1.35 -5.79 4.82
C VAL A 87 -0.12 -5.68 5.16
N THR A 88 -0.52 -4.55 5.74
CA THR A 88 -1.90 -4.23 6.12
C THR A 88 -2.41 -3.06 5.28
N MET A 89 -3.49 -3.27 4.55
CA MET A 89 -4.18 -2.22 3.80
C MET A 89 -5.60 -2.08 4.32
N VAL A 90 -5.86 -1.01 5.09
CA VAL A 90 -7.21 -0.68 5.57
C VAL A 90 -7.92 0.01 4.40
N ASP A 91 -8.46 -0.82 3.51
CA ASP A 91 -9.01 -0.45 2.20
C ASP A 91 -10.50 -0.15 2.24
N ASP A 92 -10.96 0.63 3.22
CA ASP A 92 -12.34 1.12 3.30
C ASP A 92 -12.69 2.08 2.15
N THR A 93 -11.69 2.75 1.58
CA THR A 93 -11.77 3.38 0.27
C THR A 93 -10.48 3.10 -0.53
N HIS A 94 -10.29 3.79 -1.64
CA HIS A 94 -9.28 3.44 -2.63
C HIS A 94 -7.84 3.67 -2.17
N ILE A 95 -6.98 2.67 -2.42
CA ILE A 95 -5.53 2.74 -2.31
C ILE A 95 -4.95 2.53 -3.70
N TYR A 96 -4.16 3.47 -4.18
CA TYR A 96 -3.50 3.41 -5.48
C TYR A 96 -2.00 3.24 -5.30
N ILE A 97 -1.40 2.23 -5.95
CA ILE A 97 0.03 1.95 -5.88
C ILE A 97 0.56 1.85 -7.30
N GLY A 98 1.48 2.75 -7.65
CA GLY A 98 2.08 2.84 -8.97
C GLY A 98 3.08 1.71 -9.29
N ASP A 99 3.40 1.60 -10.58
CA ASP A 99 4.29 0.57 -11.13
C ASP A 99 5.64 0.48 -10.41
N ASN A 100 6.20 -0.73 -10.34
CA ASN A 100 7.53 -1.02 -9.77
C ASN A 100 7.71 -0.60 -8.31
N THR A 101 6.64 -0.40 -7.56
CA THR A 101 6.71 -0.02 -6.15
C THR A 101 6.90 -1.26 -5.27
N MET A 102 7.80 -1.14 -4.31
CA MET A 102 8.12 -2.19 -3.35
C MET A 102 7.68 -1.79 -1.94
N ILE A 103 6.89 -2.66 -1.30
CA ILE A 103 6.38 -2.47 0.05
C ILE A 103 6.99 -3.53 0.96
N ALA A 104 7.73 -3.09 1.96
CA ALA A 104 8.45 -3.94 2.90
C ALA A 104 7.50 -4.56 3.97
N PRO A 105 8.00 -5.51 4.80
CA PRO A 105 7.18 -6.17 5.81
C PRO A 105 6.54 -5.21 6.82
N ASN A 106 5.34 -5.59 7.31
CA ASN A 106 4.63 -4.87 8.38
C ASN A 106 4.29 -3.41 8.05
N VAL A 107 4.25 -3.04 6.78
CA VAL A 107 3.76 -1.71 6.37
C VAL A 107 2.25 -1.65 6.55
N THR A 108 1.76 -0.52 7.08
CA THR A 108 0.32 -0.24 7.19
C THR A 108 -0.03 0.95 6.29
N ILE A 109 -1.03 0.77 5.44
CA ILE A 109 -1.63 1.81 4.61
C ILE A 109 -3.09 1.92 5.01
N ALA A 110 -3.50 3.05 5.57
CA ALA A 110 -4.87 3.23 6.05
C ALA A 110 -5.59 4.33 5.29
N THR A 111 -6.80 4.03 4.83
CA THR A 111 -7.71 5.03 4.23
C THR A 111 -8.77 5.50 5.21
N ALA A 112 -9.01 4.76 6.29
CA ALA A 112 -10.07 5.00 7.25
C ALA A 112 -9.60 5.83 8.46
N GLY A 113 -10.48 6.68 8.95
CA GLY A 113 -10.29 7.44 10.18
C GLY A 113 -11.61 7.71 10.90
N HIS A 114 -11.53 7.93 12.20
CA HIS A 114 -12.68 8.32 13.00
C HIS A 114 -12.60 9.81 13.39
N PRO A 115 -13.76 10.49 13.52
CA PRO A 115 -13.78 11.88 13.99
C PRO A 115 -13.11 12.05 15.34
N VAL A 116 -12.42 13.18 15.51
CA VAL A 116 -11.81 13.52 16.82
C VAL A 116 -12.88 13.81 17.88
N LEU A 117 -14.05 14.31 17.45
CA LEU A 117 -15.18 14.62 18.34
C LEU A 117 -15.75 13.33 18.98
N PRO A 118 -15.73 13.17 20.35
CA PRO A 118 -16.14 11.95 21.02
C PRO A 118 -17.57 11.52 20.68
N GLU A 119 -18.51 12.46 20.67
CA GLU A 119 -19.93 12.22 20.42
C GLU A 119 -20.19 11.54 19.07
N LEU A 120 -19.37 11.82 18.06
CA LEU A 120 -19.48 11.13 16.76
C LEU A 120 -18.89 9.71 16.81
N ARG A 121 -17.84 9.49 17.63
CA ARG A 121 -17.29 8.13 17.82
C ARG A 121 -18.19 7.24 18.65
N GLU A 122 -18.96 7.78 19.58
CA GLU A 122 -19.99 7.03 20.35
C GLU A 122 -21.05 6.42 19.42
N TYR A 123 -21.25 6.99 18.23
CA TYR A 123 -22.15 6.47 17.19
C TYR A 123 -21.39 5.75 16.06
N ASP A 124 -20.12 5.39 16.26
CA ASP A 124 -19.27 4.67 15.29
C ASP A 124 -19.06 5.38 13.94
N TYR A 125 -19.23 6.71 13.87
CA TYR A 125 -18.96 7.43 12.63
C TYR A 125 -17.51 7.29 12.18
N GLN A 126 -17.35 7.08 10.87
CA GLN A 126 -16.08 6.95 10.17
C GLN A 126 -16.06 7.86 8.94
N TYR A 127 -14.89 8.22 8.47
CA TYR A 127 -14.64 8.83 7.17
C TYR A 127 -13.46 8.15 6.51
N ASN A 128 -13.41 8.20 5.18
CA ASN A 128 -12.32 7.60 4.43
C ASN A 128 -11.71 8.61 3.46
N MET A 129 -10.40 8.59 3.33
CA MET A 129 -9.64 9.41 2.39
C MET A 129 -8.70 8.50 1.60
N PRO A 130 -8.72 8.57 0.26
CA PRO A 130 -7.89 7.71 -0.56
C PRO A 130 -6.40 7.96 -0.33
N VAL A 131 -5.59 6.92 -0.49
CA VAL A 131 -4.13 7.01 -0.41
C VAL A 131 -3.53 6.75 -1.79
N HIS A 132 -2.54 7.55 -2.16
CA HIS A 132 -1.81 7.39 -3.42
C HIS A 132 -0.32 7.19 -3.16
N ILE A 133 0.23 6.11 -3.68
CA ILE A 133 1.67 5.87 -3.70
C ILE A 133 2.11 5.81 -5.16
N GLY A 134 3.05 6.67 -5.53
CA GLY A 134 3.57 6.78 -6.88
C GLY A 134 4.32 5.53 -7.34
N ARG A 135 4.83 5.59 -8.55
CA ARG A 135 5.63 4.52 -9.14
C ARG A 135 7.06 4.51 -8.58
N THR A 136 7.68 3.33 -8.62
CA THR A 136 9.10 3.12 -8.25
C THR A 136 9.41 3.62 -6.83
N CYS A 137 8.42 3.54 -5.93
CA CYS A 137 8.61 3.86 -4.52
C CYS A 137 9.16 2.66 -3.75
N TRP A 138 9.88 2.94 -2.68
CA TRP A 138 10.24 1.94 -1.68
C TRP A 138 9.70 2.35 -0.32
N ILE A 139 8.74 1.59 0.20
CA ILE A 139 8.12 1.82 1.50
C ILE A 139 8.79 0.88 2.50
N GLY A 140 9.59 1.44 3.40
CA GLY A 140 10.40 0.73 4.38
C GLY A 140 9.58 0.00 5.45
N ALA A 141 10.16 -1.06 6.01
CA ALA A 141 9.49 -1.95 6.96
C ALA A 141 8.85 -1.20 8.14
N GLY A 142 7.62 -1.57 8.49
CA GLY A 142 6.88 -0.98 9.61
C GLY A 142 6.47 0.48 9.42
N ALA A 143 6.57 1.03 8.20
CA ALA A 143 6.05 2.37 7.92
C ALA A 143 4.52 2.38 7.99
N VAL A 144 3.95 3.52 8.40
CA VAL A 144 2.50 3.75 8.47
C VAL A 144 2.15 4.93 7.58
N ILE A 145 1.26 4.73 6.61
CA ILE A 145 0.73 5.77 5.72
C ILE A 145 -0.69 6.10 6.16
N LEU A 146 -0.94 7.36 6.53
CA LEU A 146 -2.23 7.81 7.06
C LEU A 146 -3.23 8.17 5.94
N PRO A 147 -4.55 8.24 6.26
CA PRO A 147 -5.59 8.57 5.29
C PRO A 147 -5.33 9.87 4.55
N GLY A 148 -5.60 9.88 3.24
CA GLY A 148 -5.49 11.05 2.38
C GLY A 148 -4.08 11.43 1.95
N VAL A 149 -3.06 10.63 2.31
CA VAL A 149 -1.67 10.92 1.97
C VAL A 149 -1.35 10.54 0.53
N THR A 150 -0.59 11.41 -0.13
CA THR A 150 0.07 11.12 -1.42
C THR A 150 1.59 11.03 -1.23
N VAL A 151 2.18 9.92 -1.69
CA VAL A 151 3.64 9.73 -1.80
C VAL A 151 4.01 9.82 -3.28
N GLY A 152 4.83 10.81 -3.65
CA GLY A 152 5.25 11.03 -5.04
C GLY A 152 6.19 9.95 -5.57
N ASP A 153 6.32 9.91 -6.90
CA ASP A 153 7.15 8.93 -7.62
C ASP A 153 8.60 8.87 -7.13
N ASN A 154 9.22 7.71 -7.28
CA ASN A 154 10.65 7.47 -6.98
C ASN A 154 11.04 7.79 -5.53
N THR A 155 10.09 7.78 -4.60
CA THR A 155 10.34 8.20 -3.21
C THR A 155 10.63 6.99 -2.33
N VAL A 156 11.56 7.17 -1.40
CA VAL A 156 11.90 6.21 -0.37
C VAL A 156 11.32 6.69 0.97
N ILE A 157 10.45 5.88 1.57
CA ILE A 157 9.98 6.07 2.95
C ILE A 157 10.79 5.15 3.85
N GLY A 158 11.55 5.71 4.77
CA GLY A 158 12.39 4.92 5.69
C GLY A 158 11.58 4.07 6.66
N ALA A 159 12.18 2.97 7.13
CA ALA A 159 11.54 2.04 8.04
C ALA A 159 11.02 2.73 9.34
N GLY A 160 9.86 2.28 9.83
CA GLY A 160 9.23 2.82 11.04
C GLY A 160 8.70 4.25 10.92
N SER A 161 8.64 4.82 9.72
CA SER A 161 8.14 6.18 9.50
C SER A 161 6.61 6.24 9.63
N VAL A 162 6.08 7.36 10.14
CA VAL A 162 4.64 7.66 10.16
C VAL A 162 4.36 8.84 9.25
N VAL A 163 3.81 8.56 8.07
CA VAL A 163 3.55 9.55 7.03
C VAL A 163 2.18 10.18 7.26
N THR A 164 2.21 11.42 7.73
CA THR A 164 1.01 12.18 8.15
C THR A 164 0.63 13.29 7.17
N LYS A 165 1.43 13.51 6.13
CA LYS A 165 1.26 14.53 5.09
C LYS A 165 1.89 14.04 3.79
N ASP A 166 1.51 14.65 2.70
CA ASP A 166 2.07 14.36 1.38
C ASP A 166 3.60 14.49 1.36
N ILE A 167 4.22 13.55 0.65
CA ILE A 167 5.67 13.52 0.42
C ILE A 167 5.92 13.71 -1.07
N PRO A 168 6.76 14.69 -1.46
CA PRO A 168 7.04 14.94 -2.86
C PRO A 168 7.81 13.78 -3.53
N ALA A 169 7.87 13.79 -4.85
CA ALA A 169 8.63 12.83 -5.64
C ALA A 169 10.15 13.01 -5.48
N ASN A 170 10.91 11.95 -5.77
CA ASN A 170 12.38 11.93 -5.84
C ASN A 170 13.07 12.31 -4.52
N VAL A 171 12.55 11.87 -3.40
CA VAL A 171 13.12 12.14 -2.07
C VAL A 171 13.30 10.87 -1.25
N VAL A 172 14.12 10.99 -0.21
CA VAL A 172 14.15 10.09 0.94
C VAL A 172 13.48 10.82 2.10
N ALA A 173 12.43 10.22 2.68
CA ALA A 173 11.71 10.77 3.82
C ALA A 173 11.67 9.75 4.97
N VAL A 174 11.82 10.22 6.21
CA VAL A 174 11.97 9.36 7.40
C VAL A 174 11.33 9.96 8.64
N GLY A 175 11.08 9.14 9.63
CA GLY A 175 10.76 9.55 10.98
C GLY A 175 9.28 9.53 11.36
N ASN A 176 9.00 9.91 12.61
CA ASN A 176 7.66 10.06 13.18
C ASN A 176 7.54 11.41 13.89
N PRO A 177 6.79 12.36 13.32
CA PRO A 177 6.16 12.32 12.00
C PRO A 177 7.20 12.32 10.86
N CYS A 178 6.88 11.65 9.75
CA CYS A 178 7.76 11.56 8.58
C CYS A 178 8.02 12.93 7.95
N ARG A 179 9.29 13.18 7.59
CA ARG A 179 9.73 14.41 6.94
C ARG A 179 10.75 14.08 5.85
N VAL A 180 10.81 14.92 4.81
CA VAL A 180 11.85 14.84 3.81
C VAL A 180 13.21 15.02 4.48
N LEU A 181 14.06 14.01 4.36
CA LEU A 181 15.42 14.02 4.84
C LEU A 181 16.36 14.67 3.82
N ARG A 182 16.23 14.24 2.55
CA ARG A 182 17.03 14.73 1.42
C ARG A 182 16.40 14.36 0.08
N PRO A 183 16.74 15.08 -1.00
CA PRO A 183 16.45 14.60 -2.36
C PRO A 183 17.31 13.37 -2.70
N ILE A 184 16.83 12.57 -3.68
CA ILE A 184 17.66 11.60 -4.41
C ILE A 184 18.63 12.40 -5.29
N SER A 185 19.92 12.04 -5.29
CA SER A 185 20.99 12.85 -5.85
C SER A 185 21.99 12.01 -6.66
N ASP A 186 23.02 12.68 -7.22
CA ASP A 186 24.11 11.99 -7.92
C ASP A 186 24.96 11.08 -7.01
N TRP A 187 24.85 11.24 -5.70
CA TRP A 187 25.43 10.28 -4.75
C TRP A 187 24.77 8.89 -4.90
N ASP A 188 23.46 8.85 -5.01
CA ASP A 188 22.67 7.62 -5.14
C ASP A 188 22.88 6.91 -6.47
N LYS A 189 23.47 7.60 -7.48
CA LYS A 189 23.93 7.00 -8.72
C LYS A 189 25.28 6.28 -8.59
N LYS A 190 26.05 6.63 -7.56
CA LYS A 190 27.41 6.09 -7.34
C LYS A 190 27.44 5.01 -6.28
N TYR A 191 26.59 5.11 -5.27
CA TYR A 191 26.60 4.25 -4.10
C TYR A 191 25.20 3.75 -3.80
N TYR A 192 25.04 2.42 -3.64
CA TYR A 192 23.75 1.82 -3.30
C TYR A 192 23.50 1.75 -1.78
N PHE A 193 24.56 1.75 -0.96
CA PHE A 193 24.48 1.76 0.49
C PHE A 193 25.78 2.29 1.10
N ARG A 194 25.72 3.37 1.87
CA ARG A 194 26.91 4.03 2.46
C ARG A 194 27.96 4.28 1.37
N ASP A 195 29.17 3.72 1.52
CA ASP A 195 30.33 3.80 0.62
C ASP A 195 30.45 2.58 -0.33
N HIS A 196 29.44 1.74 -0.40
CA HIS A 196 29.41 0.59 -1.32
C HIS A 196 29.10 1.08 -2.74
N PRO A 197 30.06 1.02 -3.68
CA PRO A 197 29.88 1.56 -5.02
C PRO A 197 28.97 0.67 -5.88
N ILE A 198 28.29 1.31 -6.82
CA ILE A 198 27.54 0.61 -7.87
C ILE A 198 28.49 0.24 -9.01
N ASP A 199 28.64 -1.06 -9.30
CA ASP A 199 29.31 -1.49 -10.54
C ASP A 199 28.31 -1.48 -11.71
N HIS A 200 28.24 -0.35 -12.39
CA HIS A 200 27.34 -0.17 -13.53
C HIS A 200 27.64 -1.13 -14.69
N ALA A 201 28.89 -1.58 -14.84
CA ALA A 201 29.27 -2.52 -15.91
C ALA A 201 28.76 -3.94 -15.59
N GLU A 202 28.80 -4.35 -14.32
CA GLU A 202 28.23 -5.62 -13.86
C GLU A 202 26.71 -5.61 -14.02
N ILE A 203 26.05 -4.56 -13.56
CA ILE A 203 24.58 -4.41 -13.69
C ILE A 203 24.16 -4.45 -15.16
N ALA A 204 24.87 -3.78 -16.06
CA ALA A 204 24.54 -3.81 -17.48
C ALA A 204 24.63 -5.24 -18.06
N ARG A 205 25.67 -6.02 -17.68
CA ARG A 205 25.82 -7.43 -18.08
C ARG A 205 24.67 -8.31 -17.54
N ASP A 206 24.21 -8.05 -16.31
CA ASP A 206 23.13 -8.83 -15.72
C ASP A 206 21.77 -8.51 -16.37
N LEU A 207 21.51 -7.26 -16.67
CA LEU A 207 20.31 -6.83 -17.39
C LEU A 207 20.23 -7.42 -18.82
N GLU A 208 21.37 -7.66 -19.49
CA GLU A 208 21.40 -8.33 -20.80
C GLU A 208 20.98 -9.80 -20.71
N LYS A 209 21.20 -10.48 -19.56
CA LYS A 209 20.81 -11.87 -19.35
C LYS A 209 19.31 -12.05 -19.03
N ILE A 210 18.65 -10.99 -18.57
CA ILE A 210 17.25 -10.99 -18.14
C ILE A 210 16.30 -10.60 -19.30
N LYS A 211 16.82 -9.97 -20.34
CA LYS A 211 16.09 -9.65 -21.58
C LYS A 211 16.01 -10.86 -22.51
#